data_a3a4856fdc1ab88b18083c6219f71c07
#
_entry.id   a3a4856fdc1ab88b18083c6219f71c07
#
_cell.length_a   1.000
_cell.length_b   1.000
_cell.length_c   1.000
_cell.angle_alpha   90.00
_cell.angle_beta   90.00
_cell.angle_gamma   90.00
#
_symmetry.space_group_name_H-M   'P 1'
#
loop_
_entity.id
_entity.type
_entity.pdbx_description
1 polymer ?
#
loop_
_entity_poly.entity_id
_entity_poly.type
_entity_poly.pdbx_seq_one_letter_code
_entity_poly.pdbx_strand_id
1 'polypeptide(L)'
;MSQQQSLTDQCLQECTTVVQTAGRCADSCLSGGQADAMQQCIRLCLDAATITGACAELMARNSSFSGQICGICADVCDACAAECEQHEGDVMQQCAEACAACARTCRQMAA
;
A
#
# COMPACT_ATOMS: atom_id res chain seq x y z
N MET A 1 -0.17 -8.28 24.91
CA MET A 1 0.79 -7.72 23.93
C MET A 1 1.07 -6.26 24.24
N SER A 2 2.28 -5.82 23.95
CA SER A 2 2.60 -4.41 24.07
C SER A 2 1.86 -3.61 22.97
N GLN A 3 1.76 -2.30 23.18
CA GLN A 3 1.18 -1.39 22.22
C GLN A 3 1.96 -1.41 20.90
N GLN A 4 3.30 -1.52 20.99
CA GLN A 4 4.18 -1.59 19.82
C GLN A 4 3.91 -2.87 19.02
N GLN A 5 3.72 -4.00 19.70
CA GLN A 5 3.44 -5.26 19.02
C GLN A 5 2.09 -5.22 18.30
N SER A 6 1.07 -4.61 18.92
CA SER A 6 -0.24 -4.44 18.29
C SER A 6 -0.16 -3.57 17.04
N LEU A 7 0.63 -2.50 17.08
CA LEU A 7 0.84 -1.63 15.93
C LEU A 7 1.55 -2.37 14.80
N THR A 8 2.59 -3.14 15.15
CA THR A 8 3.32 -3.95 14.16
C THR A 8 2.38 -4.93 13.46
N ASP A 9 1.55 -5.64 14.24
CA ASP A 9 0.61 -6.62 13.69
C ASP A 9 -0.40 -5.95 12.76
N GLN A 10 -0.91 -4.79 13.16
CA GLN A 10 -1.84 -4.03 12.33
C GLN A 10 -1.18 -3.59 11.03
N CYS A 11 0.05 -3.08 11.11
CA CYS A 11 0.78 -2.64 9.92
C CYS A 11 1.06 -3.80 8.96
N LEU A 12 1.44 -4.96 9.50
CA LEU A 12 1.64 -6.17 8.72
C LEU A 12 0.39 -6.55 7.95
N GLN A 13 -0.75 -6.55 8.62
CA GLN A 13 -2.02 -6.90 8.00
C GLN A 13 -2.40 -5.91 6.90
N GLU A 14 -2.21 -4.62 7.15
CA GLU A 14 -2.55 -3.59 6.19
C GLU A 14 -1.62 -3.63 4.97
N CYS A 15 -0.33 -3.88 5.17
CA CYS A 15 0.61 -4.06 4.07
C CYS A 15 0.20 -5.24 3.19
N THR A 16 -0.18 -6.35 3.80
CA THR A 16 -0.63 -7.54 3.07
C THR A 16 -1.89 -7.25 2.26
N THR A 17 -2.81 -6.48 2.84
CA THR A 17 -4.04 -6.07 2.14
C THR A 17 -3.71 -5.20 0.92
N VAL A 18 -2.74 -4.28 1.03
CA VAL A 18 -2.34 -3.45 -0.10
C VAL A 18 -1.73 -4.31 -1.23
N VAL A 19 -0.91 -5.31 -0.89
CA VAL A 19 -0.39 -6.23 -1.92
C VAL A 19 -1.53 -6.78 -2.77
N GLN A 20 -2.61 -7.20 -2.11
CA GLN A 20 -3.75 -7.78 -2.81
C GLN A 20 -4.57 -6.74 -3.58
N THR A 21 -4.93 -5.63 -2.92
CA THR A 21 -5.80 -4.64 -3.53
C THR A 21 -5.09 -3.88 -4.66
N ALA A 22 -3.83 -3.53 -4.48
CA ALA A 22 -3.06 -2.84 -5.51
C ALA A 22 -2.81 -3.76 -6.71
N GLY A 23 -2.56 -5.05 -6.45
CA GLY A 23 -2.42 -6.03 -7.52
C GLY A 23 -3.69 -6.14 -8.36
N ARG A 24 -4.84 -6.25 -7.70
CA ARG A 24 -6.14 -6.28 -8.39
C ARG A 24 -6.40 -5.02 -9.17
N CYS A 25 -6.05 -3.87 -8.61
CA CYS A 25 -6.24 -2.58 -9.26
C CYS A 25 -5.40 -2.49 -10.53
N ALA A 26 -4.13 -2.88 -10.46
CA ALA A 26 -3.24 -2.87 -11.62
C ALA A 26 -3.78 -3.80 -12.72
N ASP A 27 -4.20 -5.01 -12.35
CA ASP A 27 -4.77 -5.96 -13.31
C ASP A 27 -6.04 -5.41 -13.97
N SER A 28 -6.92 -4.82 -13.17
CA SER A 28 -8.16 -4.22 -13.68
C SER A 28 -7.87 -3.11 -14.68
N CYS A 29 -6.88 -2.26 -14.39
CA CYS A 29 -6.49 -1.19 -15.30
C CYS A 29 -5.92 -1.73 -16.61
N LEU A 30 -5.14 -2.80 -16.53
CA LEU A 30 -4.54 -3.39 -17.72
C LEU A 30 -5.58 -4.10 -18.60
N SER A 31 -6.59 -4.72 -17.99
CA SER A 31 -7.61 -5.50 -18.72
C SER A 31 -8.78 -4.67 -19.22
N GLY A 32 -8.93 -3.45 -18.73
CA GLY A 32 -10.14 -2.65 -18.99
C GLY A 32 -10.20 -1.95 -20.34
N GLY A 33 -9.19 -2.11 -21.20
CA GLY A 33 -9.18 -1.49 -22.52
C GLY A 33 -8.72 -0.04 -22.54
N GLN A 34 -8.32 0.52 -21.39
CA GLN A 34 -7.87 1.91 -21.27
C GLN A 34 -6.51 2.00 -20.58
N ALA A 35 -5.63 1.03 -20.82
CA ALA A 35 -4.34 0.96 -20.14
C ALA A 35 -3.51 2.23 -20.36
N ASP A 36 -3.56 2.83 -21.54
CA ASP A 36 -2.79 4.05 -21.82
C ASP A 36 -3.24 5.21 -20.93
N ALA A 37 -4.54 5.35 -20.70
CA ALA A 37 -5.08 6.41 -19.85
C ALA A 37 -4.81 6.14 -18.37
N MET A 38 -4.50 4.89 -18.00
CA MET A 38 -4.34 4.46 -16.63
C MET A 38 -2.88 4.21 -16.24
N GLN A 39 -1.92 4.66 -17.04
CA GLN A 39 -0.51 4.36 -16.82
C GLN A 39 -0.02 4.76 -15.43
N GLN A 40 -0.37 5.96 -14.98
CA GLN A 40 0.08 6.43 -13.68
C GLN A 40 -0.52 5.59 -12.55
N CYS A 41 -1.78 5.25 -12.65
CA CYS A 41 -2.44 4.39 -11.67
C CYS A 41 -1.79 3.00 -11.62
N ILE A 42 -1.51 2.43 -12.79
CA ILE A 42 -0.85 1.12 -12.87
C ILE A 42 0.52 1.15 -12.20
N ARG A 43 1.33 2.17 -12.51
CA ARG A 43 2.68 2.30 -11.94
C ARG A 43 2.64 2.43 -10.43
N LEU A 44 1.76 3.28 -9.91
CA LEU A 44 1.65 3.48 -8.47
C LEU A 44 1.12 2.24 -7.75
N CYS A 45 0.17 1.52 -8.36
CA CYS A 45 -0.31 0.27 -7.79
C CYS A 45 0.80 -0.78 -7.73
N LEU A 46 1.62 -0.88 -8.77
CA LEU A 46 2.74 -1.82 -8.78
C LEU A 46 3.79 -1.43 -7.73
N ASP A 47 4.09 -0.13 -7.63
CA ASP A 47 5.01 0.36 -6.60
C ASP A 47 4.48 0.07 -5.21
N ALA A 48 3.20 0.32 -4.97
CA ALA A 48 2.56 0.07 -3.67
C ALA A 48 2.62 -1.42 -3.31
N ALA A 49 2.34 -2.30 -4.27
CA ALA A 49 2.41 -3.74 -4.02
C ALA A 49 3.83 -4.17 -3.66
N THR A 50 4.83 -3.62 -4.36
CA THR A 50 6.23 -3.95 -4.11
C THR A 50 6.70 -3.47 -2.74
N ILE A 51 6.45 -2.20 -2.43
CA ILE A 51 6.96 -1.62 -1.18
C ILE A 51 6.25 -2.20 0.05
N THR A 52 4.95 -2.45 -0.05
CA THR A 52 4.22 -3.04 1.09
C THR A 52 4.65 -4.49 1.34
N GLY A 53 4.93 -5.24 0.27
CA GLY A 53 5.46 -6.59 0.41
C GLY A 53 6.81 -6.60 1.13
N ALA A 54 7.71 -5.73 0.70
CA ALA A 54 9.04 -5.61 1.34
C ALA A 54 8.91 -5.12 2.79
N CYS A 55 8.04 -4.15 3.02
CA CYS A 55 7.79 -3.62 4.36
C CYS A 55 7.30 -4.72 5.31
N ALA A 56 6.34 -5.53 4.86
CA ALA A 56 5.81 -6.64 5.64
C ALA A 56 6.89 -7.65 5.98
N GLU A 57 7.74 -7.99 5.01
CA GLU A 57 8.82 -8.96 5.24
C GLU A 57 9.81 -8.46 6.29
N LEU A 58 10.22 -7.19 6.19
CA LEU A 58 11.17 -6.62 7.15
C LEU A 58 10.57 -6.52 8.54
N MET A 59 9.33 -6.07 8.65
CA MET A 59 8.65 -5.97 9.94
C MET A 59 8.44 -7.33 10.60
N ALA A 60 8.14 -8.35 9.82
CA ALA A 60 7.87 -9.69 10.33
C ALA A 60 9.07 -10.26 11.09
N ARG A 61 10.29 -9.87 10.69
CA ARG A 61 11.50 -10.34 11.35
C ARG A 61 12.17 -9.27 12.22
N ASN A 62 11.42 -8.24 12.58
CA ASN A 62 11.89 -7.16 13.45
C ASN A 62 13.19 -6.51 12.95
N SER A 63 13.23 -6.23 11.64
CA SER A 63 14.39 -5.60 11.03
C SER A 63 14.66 -4.22 11.64
N SER A 64 15.94 -3.89 11.81
CA SER A 64 16.33 -2.55 12.23
C SER A 64 16.01 -1.48 11.20
N PHE A 65 15.66 -1.88 9.97
CA PHE A 65 15.28 -0.96 8.89
C PHE A 65 13.77 -0.77 8.78
N SER A 66 12.97 -1.37 9.69
CA SER A 66 11.51 -1.30 9.63
C SER A 66 10.99 0.14 9.63
N GLY A 67 11.54 1.00 10.48
CA GLY A 67 11.10 2.40 10.53
C GLY A 67 11.33 3.14 9.23
N GLN A 68 12.50 2.94 8.62
CA GLN A 68 12.85 3.60 7.36
C GLN A 68 11.97 3.15 6.22
N ILE A 69 11.76 1.83 6.08
CA ILE A 69 10.93 1.32 4.99
C ILE A 69 9.46 1.72 5.19
N CYS A 70 8.99 1.77 6.44
CA CYS A 70 7.63 2.24 6.72
C CYS A 70 7.43 3.69 6.27
N GLY A 71 8.44 4.54 6.42
CA GLY A 71 8.37 5.92 5.95
C GLY A 71 8.19 5.99 4.43
N ILE A 72 8.99 5.25 3.69
CA ILE A 72 8.87 5.19 2.22
C ILE A 72 7.54 4.56 1.83
N CYS A 73 7.17 3.49 2.51
CA CYS A 73 5.90 2.79 2.25
C CYS A 73 4.71 3.75 2.40
N ALA A 74 4.72 4.57 3.45
CA ALA A 74 3.66 5.56 3.66
C ALA A 74 3.57 6.55 2.50
N ASP A 75 4.71 7.05 2.02
CA ASP A 75 4.72 7.99 0.91
C ASP A 75 4.15 7.39 -0.37
N VAL A 76 4.56 6.16 -0.70
CA VAL A 76 4.07 5.47 -1.90
C VAL A 76 2.58 5.17 -1.78
N CYS A 77 2.13 4.69 -0.61
CA CYS A 77 0.73 4.38 -0.39
C CYS A 77 -0.15 5.63 -0.46
N ASP A 78 0.32 6.77 0.06
CA ASP A 78 -0.42 8.03 -0.07
C ASP A 78 -0.54 8.44 -1.54
N ALA A 79 0.54 8.34 -2.31
CA ALA A 79 0.50 8.67 -3.73
C ALA A 79 -0.46 7.75 -4.48
N CYS A 80 -0.44 6.45 -4.18
CA CYS A 80 -1.33 5.48 -4.82
C CYS A 80 -2.79 5.78 -4.47
N ALA A 81 -3.08 6.06 -3.19
CA ALA A 81 -4.44 6.40 -2.76
C ALA A 81 -4.96 7.64 -3.49
N ALA A 82 -4.14 8.68 -3.57
CA ALA A 82 -4.52 9.93 -4.25
C ALA A 82 -4.82 9.69 -5.73
N GLU A 83 -4.04 8.85 -6.38
CA GLU A 83 -4.26 8.53 -7.79
C GLU A 83 -5.56 7.72 -7.96
N CYS A 84 -5.76 6.70 -7.14
CA CYS A 84 -6.95 5.86 -7.21
C CYS A 84 -8.24 6.65 -6.97
N GLU A 85 -8.17 7.66 -6.09
CA GLU A 85 -9.33 8.51 -5.79
C GLU A 85 -9.79 9.35 -6.98
N GLN A 86 -8.94 9.53 -7.99
CA GLN A 86 -9.29 10.26 -9.20
C GLN A 86 -10.12 9.42 -10.19
N HIS A 87 -10.26 8.13 -9.92
CA HIS A 87 -10.96 7.20 -10.81
C HIS A 87 -12.17 6.60 -10.11
N GLU A 88 -13.16 6.19 -10.88
CA GLU A 88 -14.39 5.61 -10.35
C GLU A 88 -14.32 4.08 -10.35
N GLY A 89 -15.12 3.47 -9.48
CA GLY A 89 -15.30 2.04 -9.42
C GLY A 89 -14.83 1.45 -8.09
N ASP A 90 -15.39 0.28 -7.78
CA ASP A 90 -15.16 -0.39 -6.49
C ASP A 90 -13.69 -0.78 -6.30
N VAL A 91 -13.04 -1.24 -7.36
CA VAL A 91 -11.63 -1.65 -7.28
C VAL A 91 -10.74 -0.45 -6.92
N MET A 92 -11.01 0.71 -7.53
CA MET A 92 -10.28 1.94 -7.23
C MET A 92 -10.53 2.38 -5.81
N GLN A 93 -11.77 2.34 -5.36
CA GLN A 93 -12.14 2.73 -4.01
C GLN A 93 -11.49 1.83 -2.97
N GLN A 94 -11.51 0.52 -3.18
CA GLN A 94 -10.89 -0.44 -2.27
C GLN A 94 -9.39 -0.21 -2.17
N CYS A 95 -8.73 0.03 -3.29
CA CYS A 95 -7.29 0.29 -3.31
C CYS A 95 -6.96 1.59 -2.58
N ALA A 96 -7.72 2.66 -2.84
CA ALA A 96 -7.52 3.94 -2.17
C ALA A 96 -7.66 3.80 -0.66
N GLU A 97 -8.69 3.11 -0.19
CA GLU A 97 -8.93 2.92 1.23
C GLU A 97 -7.82 2.09 1.90
N ALA A 98 -7.42 1.00 1.26
CA ALA A 98 -6.38 0.13 1.79
C ALA A 98 -5.03 0.87 1.86
N CYS A 99 -4.69 1.62 0.81
CA CYS A 99 -3.44 2.39 0.78
C CYS A 99 -3.44 3.51 1.82
N ALA A 100 -4.55 4.22 1.98
CA ALA A 100 -4.66 5.29 2.98
C ALA A 100 -4.51 4.75 4.40
N ALA A 101 -5.15 3.62 4.70
CA ALA A 101 -5.05 2.99 6.01
C ALA A 101 -3.60 2.55 6.29
N CYS A 102 -2.96 1.92 5.31
CA CYS A 102 -1.59 1.46 5.43
C CYS A 102 -0.63 2.63 5.64
N ALA A 103 -0.83 3.73 4.92
CA ALA A 103 0.01 4.92 5.07
C ALA A 103 -0.05 5.47 6.50
N ARG A 104 -1.24 5.54 7.08
CA ARG A 104 -1.40 6.04 8.46
C ARG A 104 -0.62 5.20 9.46
N THR A 105 -0.76 3.88 9.38
CA THR A 105 -0.09 2.97 10.30
C THR A 105 1.42 2.96 10.07
N CYS A 106 1.84 2.98 8.81
CA CYS A 106 3.26 3.05 8.46
C CYS A 106 3.91 4.32 9.02
N ARG A 107 3.21 5.46 9.01
CA ARG A 107 3.77 6.69 9.60
C ARG A 107 3.97 6.57 11.09
N GLN A 108 3.08 5.88 11.79
CA GLN A 108 3.23 5.62 13.21
C GLN A 108 4.45 4.73 13.48
N MET A 109 4.67 3.73 12.62
CA MET A 109 5.84 2.84 12.74
C MET A 109 7.14 3.59 12.43
N ALA A 110 7.11 4.56 11.55
CA ALA A 110 8.28 5.33 11.13
C ALA A 110 8.69 6.39 12.16
N ALA A 111 7.76 6.80 13.01
CA ALA A 111 7.99 7.87 14.00
C ALA A 111 8.97 7.47 15.11
#